data_440321bac73770b51c5408913c631aaf
#
_entry.id   440321bac73770b51c5408913c631aaf
#
_cell.length_a   1.000
_cell.length_b   1.000
_cell.length_c   1.000
_cell.angle_alpha   90.00
_cell.angle_beta   90.00
_cell.angle_gamma   90.00
#
_symmetry.space_group_name_H-M   'P 1'
#
loop_
_entity.id
_entity.type
_entity.pdbx_description
1 polymer ?
#
loop_
_entity_poly.entity_id
_entity_poly.type
_entity_poly.pdbx_seq_one_letter_code
_entity_poly.pdbx_strand_id
1 'polypeptide(L)'
;AGNPYFIDLETLIEEGLLTKEECDSVDFGSNPAYVDYEKIYMGRFELLEKAFHRFVPDQAYETFVEKNKKWLEDYSLYMAIKNSLGGIAWSEWEAPLKTRQEAALEEKRVELKEQMDFICFQQYEFAKQWEKLKQYANEKGIQIIGDIPIYVAFDSADAWANPELFQFDENSTPL
;
A
#
# COMPACT_ATOMS: atom_id res chain seq x y z
N ALA A 1 -4.93 -2.99 -4.78
CA ALA A 1 -3.61 -2.59 -4.24
C ALA A 1 -2.74 -3.81 -4.01
N GLY A 2 -1.44 -3.67 -4.21
CA GLY A 2 -0.45 -4.69 -3.89
C GLY A 2 -0.13 -4.72 -2.39
N ASN A 3 0.16 -5.92 -1.87
CA ASN A 3 0.55 -6.07 -0.48
C ASN A 3 2.05 -5.74 -0.31
N PRO A 4 2.43 -4.69 0.45
CA PRO A 4 3.82 -4.28 0.63
C PRO A 4 4.72 -5.35 1.26
N TYR A 5 4.14 -6.34 1.94
CA TYR A 5 4.90 -7.47 2.48
C TYR A 5 5.58 -8.33 1.42
N PHE A 6 5.15 -8.27 0.17
CA PHE A 6 5.73 -9.01 -0.94
C PHE A 6 6.76 -8.21 -1.76
N ILE A 7 7.06 -6.98 -1.37
CA ILE A 7 8.16 -6.23 -2.00
C ILE A 7 9.47 -6.91 -1.63
N ASP A 8 10.23 -7.37 -2.60
CA ASP A 8 11.51 -8.03 -2.39
C ASP A 8 12.60 -7.01 -2.02
N LEU A 9 13.25 -7.24 -0.89
CA LEU A 9 14.28 -6.33 -0.37
C LEU A 9 15.60 -6.46 -1.13
N GLU A 10 15.92 -7.65 -1.67
CA GLU A 10 17.13 -7.84 -2.47
C GLU A 10 17.06 -7.01 -3.75
N THR A 11 15.89 -6.95 -4.37
CA THR A 11 15.67 -6.04 -5.52
C THR A 11 15.92 -4.58 -5.15
N LEU A 12 15.49 -4.14 -3.97
CA LEU A 12 15.76 -2.76 -3.51
C LEU A 12 17.26 -2.52 -3.22
N ILE A 13 18.01 -3.55 -2.83
CA ILE A 13 19.47 -3.47 -2.70
C ILE A 13 20.12 -3.33 -4.08
N GLU A 14 19.71 -4.15 -5.05
CA GLU A 14 20.20 -4.08 -6.43
C GLU A 14 19.96 -2.70 -7.07
N GLU A 15 18.86 -2.06 -6.71
CA GLU A 15 18.48 -0.72 -7.17
C GLU A 15 19.19 0.42 -6.40
N GLY A 16 19.99 0.08 -5.37
CA GLY A 16 20.70 1.06 -4.54
C GLY A 16 19.81 1.82 -3.55
N LEU A 17 18.59 1.37 -3.34
CA LEU A 17 17.64 1.96 -2.39
C LEU A 17 17.86 1.45 -0.96
N LEU A 18 18.44 0.27 -0.79
CA LEU A 18 18.85 -0.30 0.49
C LEU A 18 20.29 -0.83 0.41
N THR A 19 20.88 -1.08 1.57
CA THR A 19 22.13 -1.84 1.66
C THR A 19 21.86 -3.21 2.30
N LYS A 20 22.77 -4.16 2.02
CA LYS A 20 22.67 -5.48 2.61
C LYS A 20 22.76 -5.41 4.14
N GLU A 21 23.63 -4.55 4.68
CA GLU A 21 23.84 -4.36 6.11
C GLU A 21 22.57 -3.85 6.80
N GLU A 22 21.81 -2.98 6.15
CA GLU A 22 20.53 -2.50 6.68
C GLU A 22 19.52 -3.64 6.77
N CYS A 23 19.40 -4.45 5.72
CA CYS A 23 18.49 -5.59 5.72
C CYS A 23 18.91 -6.67 6.73
N ASP A 24 20.21 -6.96 6.83
CA ASP A 24 20.75 -7.95 7.77
C ASP A 24 20.63 -7.49 9.24
N SER A 25 20.50 -6.20 9.50
CA SER A 25 20.33 -5.64 10.84
C SER A 25 18.91 -5.84 11.42
N VAL A 26 17.95 -6.16 10.59
CA VAL A 26 16.54 -6.34 10.99
C VAL A 26 16.27 -7.80 11.35
N ASP A 27 15.72 -8.03 12.54
CA ASP A 27 15.28 -9.35 12.97
C ASP A 27 13.89 -9.67 12.40
N PHE A 28 13.84 -10.52 11.38
CA PHE A 28 12.60 -11.07 10.80
C PHE A 28 12.15 -12.40 11.43
N GLY A 29 12.78 -12.83 12.51
CA GLY A 29 12.53 -14.09 13.17
C GLY A 29 13.62 -15.13 12.88
N SER A 30 13.83 -16.03 13.82
CA SER A 30 14.90 -17.04 13.77
C SER A 30 14.42 -18.44 13.37
N ASN A 31 13.11 -18.67 13.35
CA ASN A 31 12.54 -19.97 13.02
C ASN A 31 12.10 -20.05 11.55
N PRO A 32 12.80 -20.77 10.68
CA PRO A 32 12.46 -20.85 9.26
C PRO A 32 11.13 -21.56 8.96
N ALA A 33 10.53 -22.23 9.94
CA ALA A 33 9.25 -22.92 9.78
C ALA A 33 8.04 -22.02 10.07
N TYR A 34 8.24 -20.84 10.62
CA TYR A 34 7.17 -19.92 11.01
C TYR A 34 7.47 -18.50 10.59
N VAL A 35 6.41 -17.79 10.18
CA VAL A 35 6.46 -16.36 9.89
C VAL A 35 6.11 -15.59 11.17
N ASP A 36 7.03 -14.77 11.64
CA ASP A 36 6.79 -13.83 12.74
C ASP A 36 6.24 -12.52 12.16
N TYR A 37 4.91 -12.42 12.09
CA TYR A 37 4.24 -11.27 11.47
C TYR A 37 4.50 -9.96 12.21
N GLU A 38 4.68 -9.98 13.53
CA GLU A 38 4.99 -8.78 14.31
C GLU A 38 6.36 -8.22 13.91
N LYS A 39 7.38 -9.08 13.86
CA LYS A 39 8.73 -8.69 13.44
C LYS A 39 8.77 -8.21 11.99
N ILE A 40 8.05 -8.90 11.10
CA ILE A 40 7.94 -8.45 9.71
C ILE A 40 7.28 -7.08 9.63
N TYR A 41 6.18 -6.88 10.35
CA TYR A 41 5.48 -5.60 10.36
C TYR A 41 6.39 -4.46 10.82
N MET A 42 7.04 -4.63 11.96
CA MET A 42 7.91 -3.59 12.53
C MET A 42 9.14 -3.32 11.66
N GLY A 43 9.87 -4.36 11.26
CA GLY A 43 11.14 -4.20 10.57
C GLY A 43 11.01 -3.84 9.09
N ARG A 44 10.01 -4.40 8.40
CA ARG A 44 9.88 -4.22 6.95
C ARG A 44 9.51 -2.80 6.56
N PHE A 45 8.56 -2.19 7.27
CA PHE A 45 8.15 -0.83 6.96
C PHE A 45 9.26 0.19 7.24
N GLU A 46 10.10 -0.04 8.26
CA GLU A 46 11.29 0.78 8.49
C GLU A 46 12.26 0.74 7.30
N LEU A 47 12.50 -0.45 6.74
CA LEU A 47 13.35 -0.59 5.55
C LEU A 47 12.71 0.05 4.31
N LEU A 48 11.42 -0.13 4.10
CA LEU A 48 10.72 0.51 2.98
C LEU A 48 10.74 2.04 3.07
N GLU A 49 10.66 2.60 4.28
CA GLU A 49 10.78 4.04 4.51
C GLU A 49 12.21 4.54 4.20
N LYS A 50 13.25 3.81 4.60
CA LYS A 50 14.64 4.12 4.21
C LYS A 50 14.82 4.09 2.69
N ALA A 51 14.25 3.10 2.02
CA ALA A 51 14.28 2.99 0.56
C ALA A 51 13.55 4.18 -0.09
N PHE A 52 12.38 4.55 0.41
CA PHE A 52 11.60 5.69 -0.06
C PHE A 52 12.39 7.01 0.01
N HIS A 53 13.08 7.27 1.10
CA HIS A 53 13.89 8.50 1.23
C HIS A 53 15.08 8.58 0.27
N ARG A 54 15.49 7.46 -0.33
CA ARG A 54 16.52 7.41 -1.37
C ARG A 54 15.96 7.36 -2.78
N PHE A 55 14.68 7.02 -2.88
CA PHE A 55 14.00 6.93 -4.16
C PHE A 55 13.88 8.30 -4.83
N VAL A 56 14.27 8.36 -6.09
CA VAL A 56 14.08 9.56 -6.92
C VAL A 56 13.05 9.21 -7.99
N PRO A 57 11.87 9.86 -7.98
CA PRO A 57 10.85 9.64 -8.99
C PRO A 57 11.40 9.83 -10.41
N ASP A 58 11.14 8.87 -11.27
CA ASP A 58 11.47 8.91 -12.70
C ASP A 58 10.20 8.89 -13.55
N GLN A 59 10.39 8.96 -14.88
CA GLN A 59 9.27 8.92 -15.83
C GLN A 59 8.42 7.64 -15.72
N ALA A 60 9.01 6.51 -15.33
CA ALA A 60 8.28 5.25 -15.17
C ALA A 60 7.35 5.31 -13.94
N TYR A 61 7.84 5.89 -12.85
CA TYR A 61 7.04 6.15 -11.66
C TYR A 61 5.89 7.11 -11.95
N GLU A 62 6.17 8.24 -12.61
CA GLU A 62 5.13 9.21 -12.97
C GLU A 62 4.05 8.59 -13.87
N THR A 63 4.48 7.77 -14.83
CA THR A 63 3.55 7.03 -15.71
C THR A 63 2.70 6.04 -14.93
N PHE A 64 3.30 5.34 -13.95
CA PHE A 64 2.55 4.43 -13.08
C PHE A 64 1.50 5.17 -12.26
N VAL A 65 1.86 6.27 -11.61
CA VAL A 65 0.95 7.08 -10.80
C VAL A 65 -0.21 7.59 -11.64
N GLU A 66 0.06 8.18 -12.79
CA GLU A 66 -0.99 8.72 -13.68
C GLU A 66 -1.91 7.61 -14.20
N LYS A 67 -1.36 6.47 -14.64
CA LYS A 67 -2.14 5.33 -15.12
C LYS A 67 -3.07 4.74 -14.05
N ASN A 68 -2.65 4.79 -12.80
CA ASN A 68 -3.36 4.20 -11.67
C ASN A 68 -4.09 5.23 -10.81
N LYS A 69 -4.06 6.51 -11.15
CA LYS A 69 -4.60 7.64 -10.40
C LYS A 69 -5.99 7.36 -9.84
N LYS A 70 -6.84 6.73 -10.64
CA LYS A 70 -8.24 6.48 -10.34
C LYS A 70 -8.51 5.73 -9.03
N TRP A 71 -7.60 4.82 -8.66
CA TRP A 71 -7.70 4.07 -7.41
C TRP A 71 -6.58 4.42 -6.42
N LEU A 72 -5.41 4.78 -6.93
CA LEU A 72 -4.21 4.99 -6.13
C LEU A 72 -4.34 6.25 -5.25
N GLU A 73 -5.00 7.29 -5.76
CA GLU A 73 -5.24 8.53 -5.01
C GLU A 73 -6.10 8.28 -3.77
N ASP A 74 -7.24 7.59 -3.95
CA ASP A 74 -8.12 7.23 -2.83
C ASP A 74 -7.44 6.24 -1.86
N TYR A 75 -6.72 5.26 -2.39
CA TYR A 75 -6.02 4.27 -1.59
C TYR A 75 -4.90 4.89 -0.74
N SER A 76 -4.07 5.75 -1.34
CA SER A 76 -2.97 6.40 -0.62
C SER A 76 -3.48 7.36 0.45
N LEU A 77 -4.52 8.12 0.15
CA LEU A 77 -5.15 9.01 1.13
C LEU A 77 -5.80 8.22 2.27
N TYR A 78 -6.58 7.18 1.95
CA TYR A 78 -7.19 6.30 2.96
C TYR A 78 -6.15 5.71 3.92
N MET A 79 -5.09 5.14 3.38
CA MET A 79 -4.04 4.51 4.20
C MET A 79 -3.26 5.54 5.01
N ALA A 80 -2.99 6.72 4.45
CA ALA A 80 -2.31 7.79 5.17
C ALA A 80 -3.15 8.30 6.35
N ILE A 81 -4.46 8.54 6.14
CA ILE A 81 -5.38 8.91 7.22
C ILE A 81 -5.46 7.80 8.27
N LYS A 82 -5.65 6.55 7.85
CA LYS A 82 -5.74 5.39 8.74
C LYS A 82 -4.50 5.25 9.62
N ASN A 83 -3.32 5.37 9.03
CA ASN A 83 -2.05 5.29 9.75
C ASN A 83 -1.89 6.47 10.74
N SER A 84 -2.25 7.68 10.35
CA SER A 84 -2.18 8.87 11.22
C SER A 84 -3.12 8.79 12.42
N LEU A 85 -4.20 8.03 12.30
CA LEU A 85 -5.19 7.79 13.36
C LEU A 85 -4.97 6.48 14.13
N GLY A 86 -3.77 5.87 14.01
CA GLY A 86 -3.44 4.65 14.76
C GLY A 86 -4.16 3.40 14.29
N GLY A 87 -4.62 3.37 13.03
CA GLY A 87 -5.22 2.18 12.42
C GLY A 87 -6.71 1.98 12.69
N ILE A 88 -7.40 2.94 13.32
CA ILE A 88 -8.86 2.82 13.57
C ILE A 88 -9.64 2.71 12.26
N ALA A 89 -10.78 2.03 12.31
CA ALA A 89 -11.65 1.83 11.14
C ALA A 89 -12.20 3.17 10.64
N TRP A 90 -12.37 3.30 9.32
CA TRP A 90 -12.88 4.54 8.72
C TRP A 90 -14.29 4.93 9.21
N SER A 91 -15.07 3.94 9.63
CA SER A 91 -16.39 4.17 10.23
C SER A 91 -16.35 4.93 11.55
N GLU A 92 -15.20 4.92 12.22
CA GLU A 92 -14.94 5.62 13.48
C GLU A 92 -14.26 6.99 13.29
N TRP A 93 -13.92 7.35 12.03
CA TRP A 93 -13.34 8.65 11.73
C TRP A 93 -14.34 9.78 11.98
N GLU A 94 -13.83 10.99 12.17
CA GLU A 94 -14.66 12.18 12.25
C GLU A 94 -15.56 12.32 11.02
N ALA A 95 -16.78 12.85 11.23
CA ALA A 95 -17.80 12.92 10.19
C ALA A 95 -17.32 13.53 8.86
N PRO A 96 -16.51 14.62 8.82
CA PRO A 96 -16.02 15.17 7.57
C PRO A 96 -15.15 14.21 6.75
N LEU A 97 -14.31 13.40 7.42
CA LEU A 97 -13.45 12.41 6.76
C LEU A 97 -14.24 11.14 6.39
N LYS A 98 -15.10 10.69 7.31
CA LYS A 98 -15.98 9.54 7.10
C LYS A 98 -16.91 9.73 5.90
N THR A 99 -17.50 10.92 5.75
CA THR A 99 -18.41 11.26 4.67
C THR A 99 -17.72 11.91 3.46
N ARG A 100 -16.41 11.89 3.43
CA ARG A 100 -15.57 12.37 2.31
C ARG A 100 -15.87 13.82 1.90
N GLN A 101 -16.01 14.71 2.87
CA GLN A 101 -16.15 16.15 2.57
C GLN A 101 -14.88 16.69 1.94
N GLU A 102 -14.98 17.26 0.74
CA GLU A 102 -13.81 17.65 -0.07
C GLU A 102 -12.84 18.57 0.66
N ALA A 103 -13.35 19.53 1.43
CA ALA A 103 -12.47 20.42 2.21
C ALA A 103 -11.62 19.68 3.25
N ALA A 104 -12.19 18.68 3.92
CA ALA A 104 -11.46 17.86 4.89
C ALA A 104 -10.46 16.92 4.21
N LEU A 105 -10.82 16.39 3.03
CA LEU A 105 -9.91 15.55 2.25
C LEU A 105 -8.72 16.36 1.73
N GLU A 106 -8.98 17.59 1.24
CA GLU A 106 -7.91 18.45 0.74
C GLU A 106 -6.93 18.86 1.85
N GLU A 107 -7.45 19.18 3.04
CA GLU A 107 -6.62 19.43 4.21
C GLU A 107 -5.71 18.22 4.53
N LYS A 108 -6.27 17.00 4.48
CA LYS A 108 -5.50 15.78 4.72
C LYS A 108 -4.52 15.45 3.61
N ARG A 109 -4.83 15.73 2.34
CA ARG A 109 -3.87 15.59 1.23
C ARG A 109 -2.63 16.46 1.43
N VAL A 110 -2.83 17.68 1.91
CA VAL A 110 -1.71 18.60 2.20
C VAL A 110 -0.92 18.13 3.43
N GLU A 111 -1.63 17.81 4.51
CA GLU A 111 -1.02 17.39 5.79
C GLU A 111 -0.22 16.08 5.64
N LEU A 112 -0.77 15.10 4.92
CA LEU A 112 -0.26 13.74 4.84
C LEU A 112 0.44 13.43 3.51
N LYS A 113 0.87 14.46 2.78
CA LYS A 113 1.45 14.28 1.45
C LYS A 113 2.62 13.30 1.43
N GLU A 114 3.55 13.41 2.36
CA GLU A 114 4.71 12.52 2.44
C GLU A 114 4.30 11.05 2.66
N GLN A 115 3.33 10.81 3.53
CA GLN A 115 2.77 9.48 3.78
C GLN A 115 2.07 8.92 2.53
N MET A 116 1.33 9.75 1.80
CA MET A 116 0.72 9.36 0.53
C MET A 116 1.77 9.01 -0.51
N ASP A 117 2.83 9.83 -0.63
CA ASP A 117 3.93 9.58 -1.56
C ASP A 117 4.67 8.26 -1.20
N PHE A 118 4.86 7.98 0.09
CA PHE A 118 5.41 6.70 0.56
C PHE A 118 4.53 5.50 0.17
N ILE A 119 3.21 5.62 0.32
CA ILE A 119 2.28 4.56 -0.09
C ILE A 119 2.31 4.38 -1.61
N CYS A 120 2.35 5.46 -2.38
CA CYS A 120 2.48 5.40 -3.83
C CYS A 120 3.78 4.71 -4.26
N PHE A 121 4.91 5.01 -3.60
CA PHE A 121 6.19 4.32 -3.80
C PHE A 121 6.06 2.81 -3.56
N GLN A 122 5.45 2.40 -2.44
CA GLN A 122 5.24 0.97 -2.16
C GLN A 122 4.43 0.28 -3.25
N GLN A 123 3.37 0.92 -3.73
CA GLN A 123 2.55 0.36 -4.81
C GLN A 123 3.28 0.29 -6.15
N TYR A 124 4.14 1.26 -6.44
CA TYR A 124 5.00 1.24 -7.61
C TYR A 124 6.02 0.09 -7.55
N GLU A 125 6.74 -0.04 -6.44
CA GLU A 125 7.73 -1.12 -6.27
C GLU A 125 7.08 -2.51 -6.35
N PHE A 126 5.93 -2.69 -5.70
CA PHE A 126 5.17 -3.92 -5.83
C PHE A 126 4.78 -4.21 -7.29
N ALA A 127 4.22 -3.23 -7.99
CA ALA A 127 3.77 -3.41 -9.37
C ALA A 127 4.93 -3.73 -10.32
N LYS A 128 6.07 -3.06 -10.17
CA LYS A 128 7.29 -3.28 -10.94
C LYS A 128 7.83 -4.70 -10.76
N GLN A 129 7.93 -5.15 -9.52
CA GLN A 129 8.42 -6.49 -9.20
C GLN A 129 7.42 -7.58 -9.61
N TRP A 130 6.13 -7.35 -9.44
CA TRP A 130 5.09 -8.24 -9.91
C TRP A 130 5.12 -8.43 -11.44
N GLU A 131 5.26 -7.35 -12.19
CA GLU A 131 5.31 -7.43 -13.65
C GLU A 131 6.56 -8.18 -14.12
N LYS A 132 7.72 -7.96 -13.48
CA LYS A 132 8.96 -8.70 -13.75
C LYS A 132 8.78 -10.20 -13.52
N LEU A 133 8.16 -10.59 -12.40
CA LEU A 133 7.87 -11.99 -12.06
C LEU A 133 6.89 -12.61 -13.07
N LYS A 134 5.82 -11.92 -13.39
CA LYS A 134 4.81 -12.36 -14.36
C LYS A 134 5.40 -12.54 -15.76
N GLN A 135 6.22 -11.61 -16.20
CA GLN A 135 6.91 -11.70 -17.47
C GLN A 135 7.82 -12.93 -17.50
N TYR A 136 8.64 -13.13 -16.46
CA TYR A 136 9.50 -14.32 -16.36
C TYR A 136 8.70 -15.63 -16.44
N ALA A 137 7.59 -15.75 -15.73
CA ALA A 137 6.73 -16.92 -15.80
C ALA A 137 6.19 -17.15 -17.22
N ASN A 138 5.69 -16.08 -17.88
CA ASN A 138 5.14 -16.14 -19.23
C ASN A 138 6.22 -16.55 -20.26
N GLU A 139 7.44 -16.08 -20.15
CA GLU A 139 8.57 -16.46 -21.00
C GLU A 139 8.93 -17.96 -20.88
N LYS A 140 8.60 -18.56 -19.73
CA LYS A 140 8.73 -20.01 -19.49
C LYS A 140 7.49 -20.81 -19.90
N GLY A 141 6.51 -20.18 -20.54
CA GLY A 141 5.25 -20.80 -20.94
C GLY A 141 4.27 -21.05 -19.79
N ILE A 142 4.50 -20.42 -18.62
CA ILE A 142 3.64 -20.53 -17.45
C ILE A 142 2.68 -19.34 -17.41
N GLN A 143 1.39 -19.62 -17.31
CA GLN A 143 0.37 -18.60 -17.10
C GLN A 143 0.01 -18.51 -15.62
N ILE A 144 -0.05 -17.29 -15.10
CA ILE A 144 -0.52 -17.02 -13.75
C ILE A 144 -2.01 -16.70 -13.83
N ILE A 145 -2.83 -17.49 -13.17
CA ILE A 145 -4.28 -17.28 -13.07
C ILE A 145 -4.54 -16.66 -11.70
N GLY A 146 -5.09 -15.45 -11.72
CA GLY A 146 -5.53 -14.77 -10.51
C GLY A 146 -7.00 -15.04 -10.22
N ASP A 147 -7.41 -14.71 -9.01
CA ASP A 147 -8.80 -14.73 -8.59
C ASP A 147 -9.26 -13.31 -8.24
N ILE A 148 -10.54 -13.03 -8.40
CA ILE A 148 -11.14 -11.76 -8.02
C ILE A 148 -11.71 -11.92 -6.60
N PRO A 149 -11.31 -11.11 -5.63
CA PRO A 149 -11.93 -11.13 -4.32
C PRO A 149 -13.40 -10.71 -4.45
N ILE A 150 -14.30 -11.64 -4.19
CA ILE A 150 -15.75 -11.41 -4.29
C ILE A 150 -16.23 -10.53 -3.14
N TYR A 151 -15.60 -10.67 -1.97
CA TYR A 151 -15.92 -9.89 -0.78
C TYR A 151 -14.82 -8.89 -0.50
N VAL A 152 -15.23 -7.65 -0.32
CA VAL A 152 -14.35 -6.53 0.07
C VAL A 152 -14.50 -6.32 1.57
N ALA A 153 -13.39 -6.12 2.26
CA ALA A 153 -13.43 -5.80 3.67
C ALA A 153 -14.17 -4.48 3.89
N PHE A 154 -15.02 -4.44 4.90
CA PHE A 154 -15.70 -3.20 5.29
C PHE A 154 -14.70 -2.08 5.57
N ASP A 155 -13.68 -2.35 6.36
CA ASP A 155 -12.61 -1.42 6.66
C ASP A 155 -11.55 -1.45 5.53
N SER A 156 -11.92 -0.84 4.39
CA SER A 156 -11.10 -0.76 3.19
C SER A 156 -11.27 0.57 2.47
N ALA A 157 -10.28 0.91 1.65
CA ALA A 157 -10.34 2.07 0.77
C ALA A 157 -11.50 1.98 -0.22
N ASP A 158 -11.81 0.79 -0.73
CA ASP A 158 -12.91 0.58 -1.68
C ASP A 158 -14.27 0.92 -1.04
N ALA A 159 -14.52 0.43 0.18
CA ALA A 159 -15.75 0.70 0.90
C ALA A 159 -15.89 2.18 1.31
N TRP A 160 -14.78 2.82 1.71
CA TRP A 160 -14.76 4.23 2.05
C TRP A 160 -14.90 5.15 0.82
N ALA A 161 -14.25 4.80 -0.29
CA ALA A 161 -14.24 5.62 -1.49
C ALA A 161 -15.52 5.50 -2.31
N ASN A 162 -16.20 4.35 -2.29
CA ASN A 162 -17.36 4.05 -3.11
C ASN A 162 -18.50 3.44 -2.25
N PRO A 163 -18.97 4.12 -1.20
CA PRO A 163 -19.95 3.56 -0.27
C PRO A 163 -21.28 3.20 -0.96
N GLU A 164 -21.59 3.82 -2.09
CA GLU A 164 -22.80 3.54 -2.90
C GLU A 164 -22.81 2.16 -3.55
N LEU A 165 -21.66 1.48 -3.62
CA LEU A 165 -21.57 0.11 -4.12
C LEU A 165 -21.86 -0.95 -3.05
N PHE A 166 -22.05 -0.53 -1.81
CA PHE A 166 -22.24 -1.41 -0.64
C PHE A 166 -23.58 -1.13 0.04
N GLN A 167 -24.06 -2.11 0.79
CA GLN A 167 -25.27 -1.96 1.57
C GLN A 167 -24.94 -1.48 2.99
N PHE A 168 -24.98 -0.18 3.18
CA PHE A 168 -24.77 0.48 4.46
C PHE A 168 -26.05 1.17 4.96
N ASP A 169 -26.19 1.24 6.27
CA ASP A 169 -27.18 2.11 6.91
C ASP A 169 -26.73 3.58 6.92
N GLU A 170 -27.55 4.45 7.47
CA GLU A 170 -27.28 5.90 7.59
C GLU A 170 -26.04 6.22 8.45
N ASN A 171 -25.57 5.28 9.26
CA ASN A 171 -24.37 5.39 10.10
C ASN A 171 -23.14 4.80 9.45
N SER A 172 -23.24 4.36 8.18
CA SER A 172 -22.21 3.63 7.46
C SER A 172 -21.85 2.28 8.09
N THR A 173 -22.85 1.60 8.69
CA THR A 173 -22.72 0.24 9.20
C THR A 173 -23.25 -0.75 8.16
N PRO A 174 -22.58 -1.88 7.90
CA PRO A 174 -23.08 -2.90 6.99
C PRO A 174 -24.45 -3.45 7.46
N LEU A 175 -25.38 -3.60 6.49
CA LEU A 175 -26.73 -4.18 6.71
C LEU A 175 -26.68 -5.71 6.73
#